data_a75e3962a4d7b7e205e8e68f39eb9d67
#
_entry.id   a75e3962a4d7b7e205e8e68f39eb9d67
#
_cell.length_a   1.000
_cell.length_b   1.000
_cell.length_c   1.000
_cell.angle_alpha   90.00
_cell.angle_beta   90.00
_cell.angle_gamma   90.00
#
_symmetry.space_group_name_H-M   'P 1'
#
loop_
_entity.id
_entity.type
_entity.pdbx_description
1 polymer ?
#
loop_
_entity_poly.entity_id
_entity_poly.type
_entity_poly.pdbx_seq_one_letter_code
_entity_poly.pdbx_strand_id
1 'polypeptide(L)'
;QGAGRAPLRSTEELRALADAVGQYDALVFSDEIHSPLVLDETVPFVPYASLDGSCAAHTVTATAASKGWNIAGLPSAQVILPDEALRARWDAFRDEVAHDATVIGTVGAIAAYQKGGAWQREVKDLIRANVDLVESRLSGSPIDFVRPEATYLTWWGFEGVDLGRRSPSAVLRDEAGVAANEGLTLGADYYKWARINLACAPDVARRIVDGVLALDALR
;
A
#
# COMPACT_ATOMS: atom_id res chain seq x y z
N GLN A 1 -9.23 -3.56 18.76
CA GLN A 1 -9.57 -3.70 17.33
C GLN A 1 -8.32 -3.37 16.57
N GLY A 2 -7.74 -4.40 15.92
CA GLY A 2 -6.37 -4.45 15.47
C GLY A 2 -5.94 -3.29 14.58
N ALA A 3 -5.06 -2.48 15.12
CA ALA A 3 -4.29 -1.53 14.37
C ALA A 3 -3.51 -2.25 13.26
N GLY A 4 -3.61 -1.74 12.06
CA GLY A 4 -2.55 -1.97 11.07
C GLY A 4 -2.62 -3.19 10.19
N ARG A 5 -3.71 -3.93 10.07
CA ARG A 5 -3.85 -4.80 8.90
C ARG A 5 -4.06 -3.93 7.66
N ALA A 6 -3.27 -4.19 6.61
CA ALA A 6 -3.64 -3.81 5.26
C ALA A 6 -4.25 -5.05 4.58
N PRO A 7 -5.44 -5.53 5.05
CA PRO A 7 -6.06 -6.69 4.46
C PRO A 7 -6.61 -6.29 3.09
N LEU A 8 -6.53 -7.21 2.15
CA LEU A 8 -7.37 -7.15 0.99
C LEU A 8 -8.82 -7.26 1.46
N ARG A 9 -9.68 -6.35 0.98
CA ARG A 9 -11.09 -6.42 1.31
C ARG A 9 -11.71 -7.64 0.63
N SER A 10 -12.41 -8.44 1.41
CA SER A 10 -13.19 -9.54 0.86
C SER A 10 -14.36 -9.02 0.01
N THR A 11 -14.86 -9.84 -0.90
CA THR A 11 -16.06 -9.50 -1.69
C THR A 11 -17.25 -9.17 -0.77
N GLU A 12 -17.37 -9.83 0.38
CA GLU A 12 -18.43 -9.58 1.35
C GLU A 12 -18.29 -8.20 2.01
N GLU A 13 -17.07 -7.84 2.45
CA GLU A 13 -16.81 -6.50 3.00
C GLU A 13 -17.05 -5.39 1.97
N LEU A 14 -16.65 -5.62 0.71
CA LEU A 14 -16.89 -4.67 -0.37
C LEU A 14 -18.37 -4.52 -0.67
N ARG A 15 -19.17 -5.61 -0.62
CA ARG A 15 -20.63 -5.54 -0.76
C ARG A 15 -21.28 -4.79 0.39
N ALA A 16 -20.86 -5.04 1.63
CA ALA A 16 -21.35 -4.30 2.79
C ALA A 16 -21.04 -2.79 2.68
N LEU A 17 -19.86 -2.44 2.15
CA LEU A 17 -19.53 -1.06 1.82
C LEU A 17 -20.45 -0.50 0.73
N ALA A 18 -20.70 -1.25 -0.33
CA ALA A 18 -21.58 -0.85 -1.42
C ALA A 18 -23.02 -0.60 -0.95
N ASP A 19 -23.54 -1.48 -0.09
CA ASP A 19 -24.86 -1.32 0.53
C ASP A 19 -24.94 -0.06 1.39
N ALA A 20 -23.87 0.25 2.14
CA ALA A 20 -23.81 1.47 2.95
C ALA A 20 -23.73 2.72 2.07
N VAL A 21 -22.89 2.73 1.03
CA VAL A 21 -22.75 3.86 0.09
C VAL A 21 -24.02 4.08 -0.72
N GLY A 22 -24.69 3.00 -1.15
CA GLY A 22 -25.92 3.04 -1.92
C GLY A 22 -27.12 3.71 -1.21
N GLN A 23 -27.03 3.91 0.12
CA GLN A 23 -28.02 4.66 0.88
C GLN A 23 -27.87 6.18 0.74
N TYR A 24 -26.78 6.64 0.13
CA TYR A 24 -26.44 8.05 -0.02
C TYR A 24 -26.06 8.32 -1.48
N ASP A 25 -26.22 9.55 -1.92
CA ASP A 25 -25.72 10.00 -3.22
C ASP A 25 -24.20 10.31 -3.10
N ALA A 26 -23.43 9.24 -2.92
CA ALA A 26 -22.00 9.32 -2.66
C ALA A 26 -21.20 8.57 -3.73
N LEU A 27 -19.97 9.02 -3.96
CA LEU A 27 -19.00 8.36 -4.84
C LEU A 27 -17.98 7.56 -4.03
N VAL A 28 -17.56 6.45 -4.59
CA VAL A 28 -16.40 5.68 -4.09
C VAL A 28 -15.17 6.05 -4.92
N PHE A 29 -14.13 6.57 -4.28
CA PHE A 29 -12.82 6.68 -4.88
C PHE A 29 -12.01 5.42 -4.51
N SER A 30 -11.78 4.56 -5.50
CA SER A 30 -11.02 3.33 -5.35
C SER A 30 -9.58 3.54 -5.81
N ASP A 31 -8.66 3.71 -4.84
CA ASP A 31 -7.22 3.77 -5.15
C ASP A 31 -6.67 2.35 -5.24
N GLU A 32 -6.44 1.90 -6.46
CA GLU A 32 -5.98 0.53 -6.78
C GLU A 32 -4.51 0.49 -7.22
N ILE A 33 -3.73 1.52 -6.89
CA ILE A 33 -2.33 1.63 -7.33
C ILE A 33 -1.45 0.49 -6.83
N HIS A 34 -1.81 -0.14 -5.71
CA HIS A 34 -1.11 -1.28 -5.15
C HIS A 34 -1.70 -2.63 -5.56
N SER A 35 -2.77 -2.69 -6.34
CA SER A 35 -3.43 -3.94 -6.74
C SER A 35 -2.50 -4.97 -7.42
N PRO A 36 -1.46 -4.57 -8.19
CA PRO A 36 -0.52 -5.55 -8.75
C PRO A 36 0.38 -6.24 -7.72
N LEU A 37 0.41 -5.75 -6.47
CA LEU A 37 1.30 -6.20 -5.41
C LEU A 37 0.59 -7.06 -4.36
N VAL A 38 -0.39 -7.86 -4.76
CA VAL A 38 -0.96 -8.90 -3.89
C VAL A 38 0.12 -9.93 -3.60
N LEU A 39 0.42 -10.12 -2.31
CA LEU A 39 1.44 -11.04 -1.83
C LEU A 39 0.84 -12.40 -1.45
N ASP A 40 -0.36 -12.41 -0.87
CA ASP A 40 -1.08 -13.64 -0.58
C ASP A 40 -1.92 -14.05 -1.80
N GLU A 41 -1.44 -15.05 -2.53
CA GLU A 41 -2.11 -15.54 -3.74
C GLU A 41 -3.39 -16.34 -3.45
N THR A 42 -3.66 -16.65 -2.19
CA THR A 42 -4.91 -17.30 -1.77
C THR A 42 -6.06 -16.30 -1.63
N VAL A 43 -5.75 -15.01 -1.54
CA VAL A 43 -6.73 -13.93 -1.42
C VAL A 43 -6.78 -13.13 -2.74
N PRO A 44 -7.83 -13.29 -3.54
CA PRO A 44 -7.92 -12.55 -4.80
C PRO A 44 -8.19 -11.07 -4.53
N PHE A 45 -7.51 -10.20 -5.27
CA PHE A 45 -7.88 -8.80 -5.35
C PHE A 45 -9.17 -8.64 -6.17
N VAL A 46 -10.17 -7.97 -5.62
CA VAL A 46 -11.43 -7.68 -6.29
C VAL A 46 -11.56 -6.17 -6.47
N PRO A 47 -11.51 -5.65 -7.72
CA PRO A 47 -11.80 -4.24 -7.97
C PRO A 47 -13.23 -3.90 -7.54
N TYR A 48 -13.40 -2.80 -6.79
CA TYR A 48 -14.72 -2.43 -6.29
C TYR A 48 -15.76 -2.22 -7.42
N ALA A 49 -15.36 -1.56 -8.51
CA ALA A 49 -16.22 -1.33 -9.67
C ALA A 49 -16.65 -2.62 -10.41
N SER A 50 -16.00 -3.76 -10.13
CA SER A 50 -16.31 -5.04 -10.77
C SER A 50 -17.35 -5.87 -10.03
N LEU A 51 -17.79 -5.44 -8.85
CA LEU A 51 -18.76 -6.18 -8.04
C LEU A 51 -20.12 -6.32 -8.75
N ASP A 52 -20.63 -5.21 -9.27
CA ASP A 52 -21.86 -5.15 -10.06
C ASP A 52 -22.02 -3.77 -10.75
N GLY A 53 -23.09 -3.63 -11.54
CA GLY A 53 -23.37 -2.40 -12.30
C GLY A 53 -23.63 -1.18 -11.42
N SER A 54 -24.19 -1.35 -10.22
CA SER A 54 -24.43 -0.22 -9.30
C SER A 54 -23.11 0.29 -8.71
N CYS A 55 -22.21 -0.60 -8.33
CA CYS A 55 -20.86 -0.24 -7.88
C CYS A 55 -20.08 0.49 -8.99
N ALA A 56 -20.18 -0.01 -10.23
CA ALA A 56 -19.57 0.64 -11.39
C ALA A 56 -20.07 2.08 -11.61
N ALA A 57 -21.38 2.31 -11.39
CA ALA A 57 -22.02 3.59 -11.64
C ALA A 57 -21.59 4.73 -10.70
N HIS A 58 -21.09 4.40 -9.50
CA HIS A 58 -20.66 5.40 -8.52
C HIS A 58 -19.19 5.33 -8.16
N THR A 59 -18.35 4.65 -8.99
CA THR A 59 -16.94 4.48 -8.70
C THR A 59 -16.04 5.32 -9.61
N VAL A 60 -15.05 5.94 -9.01
CA VAL A 60 -13.86 6.50 -9.64
C VAL A 60 -12.68 5.64 -9.25
N THR A 61 -12.14 4.84 -10.16
CA THR A 61 -10.94 4.03 -9.88
C THR A 61 -9.69 4.75 -10.38
N ALA A 62 -8.68 4.84 -9.53
CA ALA A 62 -7.35 5.33 -9.89
C ALA A 62 -6.32 4.21 -9.79
N THR A 63 -5.49 4.07 -10.83
CA THR A 63 -4.41 3.08 -10.84
C THR A 63 -3.21 3.56 -11.66
N ALA A 64 -2.07 2.91 -11.50
CA ALA A 64 -0.85 3.19 -12.26
C ALA A 64 0.12 2.00 -12.21
N ALA A 65 1.00 1.90 -13.19
CA ALA A 65 2.11 0.94 -13.17
C ALA A 65 3.21 1.31 -12.16
N SER A 66 3.20 2.53 -11.62
CA SER A 66 4.30 3.12 -10.86
C SER A 66 4.73 2.32 -9.63
N LYS A 67 3.80 1.71 -8.90
CA LYS A 67 4.10 0.91 -7.70
C LYS A 67 4.39 -0.54 -8.05
N GLY A 68 3.57 -1.16 -8.89
CA GLY A 68 3.72 -2.56 -9.27
C GLY A 68 5.01 -2.88 -10.02
N TRP A 69 5.58 -1.91 -10.75
CA TRP A 69 6.78 -2.07 -11.59
C TRP A 69 7.91 -1.11 -11.25
N ASN A 70 7.83 -0.44 -10.10
CA ASN A 70 8.88 0.47 -9.61
C ASN A 70 9.27 1.58 -10.60
N ILE A 71 8.30 2.15 -11.30
CA ILE A 71 8.49 3.23 -12.28
C ILE A 71 7.85 4.56 -11.85
N ALA A 72 7.86 4.86 -10.57
CA ALA A 72 7.27 6.09 -10.04
C ALA A 72 7.92 7.39 -10.59
N GLY A 73 9.15 7.31 -11.10
CA GLY A 73 9.81 8.41 -11.80
C GLY A 73 9.28 8.69 -13.22
N LEU A 74 8.36 7.85 -13.73
CA LEU A 74 7.71 7.99 -15.03
C LEU A 74 6.21 8.25 -14.83
N PRO A 75 5.79 9.51 -14.61
CA PRO A 75 4.40 9.83 -14.28
C PRO A 75 3.42 9.41 -15.37
N SER A 76 2.59 8.44 -15.06
CA SER A 76 1.45 8.00 -15.87
C SER A 76 0.47 7.26 -14.96
N ALA A 77 -0.74 7.74 -14.88
CA ALA A 77 -1.82 7.13 -14.12
C ALA A 77 -3.08 7.02 -14.99
N GLN A 78 -3.96 6.13 -14.62
CA GLN A 78 -5.24 5.91 -15.28
C GLN A 78 -6.36 6.21 -14.27
N VAL A 79 -7.34 7.01 -14.71
CA VAL A 79 -8.62 7.18 -14.04
C VAL A 79 -9.65 6.40 -14.85
N ILE A 80 -10.30 5.44 -14.20
CA ILE A 80 -11.28 4.56 -14.83
C ILE A 80 -12.66 4.96 -14.30
N LEU A 81 -13.52 5.36 -15.22
CA LEU A 81 -14.88 5.84 -14.97
C LEU A 81 -15.85 5.00 -15.83
N PRO A 82 -16.42 3.92 -15.29
CA PRO A 82 -17.35 3.06 -16.05
C PRO A 82 -18.63 3.80 -16.43
N ASP A 83 -19.11 4.69 -15.57
CA ASP A 83 -20.35 5.46 -15.78
C ASP A 83 -20.13 6.63 -16.74
N GLU A 84 -21.08 6.82 -17.68
CA GLU A 84 -21.00 7.85 -18.72
C GLU A 84 -21.19 9.27 -18.14
N ALA A 85 -22.06 9.44 -17.16
CA ALA A 85 -22.27 10.74 -16.54
C ALA A 85 -21.07 11.19 -15.73
N LEU A 86 -20.39 10.26 -15.04
CA LEU A 86 -19.13 10.53 -14.36
C LEU A 86 -18.03 10.90 -15.35
N ARG A 87 -17.94 10.21 -16.49
CA ARG A 87 -16.97 10.57 -17.55
C ARG A 87 -17.22 11.99 -18.07
N ALA A 88 -18.49 12.32 -18.38
CA ALA A 88 -18.84 13.65 -18.87
C ALA A 88 -18.49 14.74 -17.86
N ARG A 89 -18.72 14.50 -16.57
CA ARG A 89 -18.29 15.41 -15.49
C ARG A 89 -16.78 15.56 -15.43
N TRP A 90 -16.03 14.44 -15.51
CA TRP A 90 -14.57 14.46 -15.52
C TRP A 90 -14.03 15.25 -16.72
N ASP A 91 -14.55 14.99 -17.91
CA ASP A 91 -14.10 15.65 -19.15
C ASP A 91 -14.35 17.16 -19.12
N ALA A 92 -15.36 17.62 -18.38
CA ALA A 92 -15.67 19.05 -18.26
C ALA A 92 -14.66 19.86 -17.46
N PHE A 93 -13.88 19.23 -16.57
CA PHE A 93 -12.94 19.98 -15.70
C PHE A 93 -11.52 19.36 -15.62
N ARG A 94 -11.28 18.21 -16.25
CA ARG A 94 -10.00 17.52 -16.15
C ARG A 94 -8.80 18.39 -16.52
N ASP A 95 -8.94 19.23 -17.54
CA ASP A 95 -7.87 20.10 -18.03
C ASP A 95 -7.48 21.20 -17.01
N GLU A 96 -8.34 21.47 -16.02
CA GLU A 96 -8.07 22.42 -14.94
C GLU A 96 -7.35 21.77 -13.76
N VAL A 97 -7.50 20.44 -13.54
CA VAL A 97 -7.06 19.77 -12.33
C VAL A 97 -6.06 18.65 -12.58
N ALA A 98 -5.95 18.18 -13.80
CA ALA A 98 -5.06 17.08 -14.16
C ALA A 98 -4.15 17.46 -15.32
N HIS A 99 -2.92 17.01 -15.26
CA HIS A 99 -1.99 17.09 -16.37
C HIS A 99 -1.97 15.77 -17.13
N ASP A 100 -1.76 15.82 -18.44
CA ASP A 100 -1.59 14.63 -19.25
C ASP A 100 -0.39 13.80 -18.76
N ALA A 101 -0.49 12.50 -18.91
CA ALA A 101 0.62 11.58 -18.66
C ALA A 101 1.78 11.94 -19.59
N THR A 102 3.00 11.87 -19.10
CA THR A 102 4.17 12.09 -19.95
C THR A 102 4.28 10.99 -21.01
N VAL A 103 4.77 11.32 -22.21
CA VAL A 103 4.97 10.34 -23.30
C VAL A 103 5.83 9.17 -22.82
N ILE A 104 6.92 9.45 -22.13
CA ILE A 104 7.82 8.43 -21.57
C ILE A 104 7.11 7.60 -20.48
N GLY A 105 6.29 8.24 -19.63
CA GLY A 105 5.49 7.55 -18.63
C GLY A 105 4.48 6.59 -19.26
N THR A 106 3.81 7.02 -20.33
CA THR A 106 2.87 6.18 -21.07
C THR A 106 3.57 4.98 -21.72
N VAL A 107 4.71 5.18 -22.39
CA VAL A 107 5.52 4.09 -22.97
C VAL A 107 5.99 3.13 -21.89
N GLY A 108 6.46 3.66 -20.73
CA GLY A 108 6.88 2.85 -19.59
C GLY A 108 5.73 2.03 -19.01
N ALA A 109 4.54 2.61 -18.86
CA ALA A 109 3.36 1.90 -18.37
C ALA A 109 2.91 0.79 -19.32
N ILE A 110 2.89 1.05 -20.64
CA ILE A 110 2.58 0.04 -21.67
C ILE A 110 3.58 -1.13 -21.60
N ALA A 111 4.87 -0.83 -21.51
CA ALA A 111 5.90 -1.85 -21.41
C ALA A 111 5.75 -2.68 -20.11
N ALA A 112 5.46 -2.04 -18.99
CA ALA A 112 5.22 -2.68 -17.70
C ALA A 112 4.05 -3.66 -17.79
N TYR A 113 2.90 -3.21 -18.27
CA TYR A 113 1.69 -4.05 -18.38
C TYR A 113 1.85 -5.19 -19.37
N GLN A 114 2.47 -4.94 -20.52
CA GLN A 114 2.57 -5.95 -21.60
C GLN A 114 3.72 -6.93 -21.40
N LYS A 115 4.83 -6.50 -20.80
CA LYS A 115 6.08 -7.27 -20.78
C LYS A 115 6.67 -7.46 -19.38
N GLY A 116 6.20 -6.71 -18.39
CA GLY A 116 6.77 -6.68 -17.03
C GLY A 116 6.29 -7.77 -16.09
N GLY A 117 5.44 -8.72 -16.54
CA GLY A 117 4.81 -9.70 -15.66
C GLY A 117 5.79 -10.66 -14.98
N ALA A 118 6.84 -11.12 -15.69
CA ALA A 118 7.86 -12.00 -15.08
C ALA A 118 8.64 -11.26 -13.98
N TRP A 119 9.13 -10.07 -14.27
CA TRP A 119 9.83 -9.23 -13.31
C TRP A 119 8.96 -8.92 -12.07
N GLN A 120 7.70 -8.61 -12.28
CA GLN A 120 6.76 -8.30 -11.20
C GLN A 120 6.53 -9.51 -10.26
N ARG A 121 6.48 -10.74 -10.79
CA ARG A 121 6.43 -11.97 -9.98
C ARG A 121 7.68 -12.13 -9.12
N GLU A 122 8.86 -11.98 -9.69
CA GLU A 122 10.14 -12.07 -8.96
C GLU A 122 10.23 -11.02 -7.84
N VAL A 123 9.74 -9.79 -8.08
CA VAL A 123 9.67 -8.75 -7.05
C VAL A 123 8.70 -9.12 -5.93
N LYS A 124 7.53 -9.69 -6.25
CA LYS A 124 6.61 -10.19 -5.21
C LYS A 124 7.23 -11.31 -4.38
N ASP A 125 7.96 -12.23 -5.01
CA ASP A 125 8.68 -13.32 -4.32
C ASP A 125 9.74 -12.75 -3.36
N LEU A 126 10.50 -11.76 -3.83
CA LEU A 126 11.49 -11.07 -3.00
C LEU A 126 10.84 -10.35 -1.81
N ILE A 127 9.73 -9.64 -2.02
CA ILE A 127 9.00 -8.96 -0.94
C ILE A 127 8.47 -9.99 0.07
N ARG A 128 7.87 -11.11 -0.39
CA ARG A 128 7.43 -12.21 0.49
C ARG A 128 8.57 -12.74 1.35
N ALA A 129 9.71 -13.02 0.73
CA ALA A 129 10.88 -13.52 1.45
C ALA A 129 11.39 -12.51 2.51
N ASN A 130 11.37 -11.21 2.21
CA ASN A 130 11.73 -10.17 3.16
C ASN A 130 10.70 -10.07 4.30
N VAL A 131 9.41 -10.20 4.02
CA VAL A 131 8.34 -10.22 5.02
C VAL A 131 8.52 -11.44 5.95
N ASP A 132 8.75 -12.63 5.39
CA ASP A 132 9.00 -13.86 6.16
C ASP A 132 10.22 -13.75 7.06
N LEU A 133 11.30 -13.18 6.54
CA LEU A 133 12.52 -12.92 7.32
C LEU A 133 12.24 -12.01 8.51
N VAL A 134 11.58 -10.87 8.25
CA VAL A 134 11.29 -9.87 9.30
C VAL A 134 10.34 -10.44 10.34
N GLU A 135 9.25 -11.07 9.94
CA GLU A 135 8.29 -11.69 10.85
C GLU A 135 8.95 -12.75 11.76
N SER A 136 9.75 -13.64 11.16
CA SER A 136 10.52 -14.64 11.90
C SER A 136 11.48 -14.04 12.92
N ARG A 137 12.18 -12.95 12.54
CA ARG A 137 13.17 -12.29 13.40
C ARG A 137 12.52 -11.48 14.52
N LEU A 138 11.35 -10.89 14.29
CA LEU A 138 10.59 -10.13 15.31
C LEU A 138 9.80 -11.05 16.25
N SER A 139 9.68 -12.34 15.95
CA SER A 139 8.98 -13.29 16.79
C SER A 139 9.52 -13.32 18.21
N GLY A 140 8.65 -13.12 19.20
CA GLY A 140 9.03 -13.02 20.62
C GLY A 140 9.60 -11.67 21.07
N SER A 141 9.75 -10.70 20.18
CA SER A 141 10.05 -9.32 20.55
C SER A 141 8.77 -8.56 20.98
N PRO A 142 8.88 -7.43 21.70
CA PRO A 142 7.73 -6.61 22.06
C PRO A 142 7.24 -5.71 20.90
N ILE A 143 7.71 -5.94 19.68
CA ILE A 143 7.32 -5.19 18.49
C ILE A 143 6.18 -5.91 17.79
N ASP A 144 5.07 -5.23 17.61
CA ASP A 144 3.96 -5.74 16.83
C ASP A 144 4.28 -5.64 15.34
N PHE A 145 4.29 -6.75 14.65
CA PHE A 145 4.45 -6.81 13.21
C PHE A 145 3.18 -7.27 12.54
N VAL A 146 2.62 -6.42 11.67
CA VAL A 146 1.44 -6.79 10.91
C VAL A 146 1.87 -7.29 9.54
N ARG A 147 1.68 -8.60 9.31
CA ARG A 147 1.97 -9.21 8.02
C ARG A 147 1.04 -8.64 6.94
N PRO A 148 1.57 -8.07 5.86
CA PRO A 148 0.76 -7.54 4.77
C PRO A 148 0.26 -8.67 3.86
N GLU A 149 -1.01 -8.64 3.47
CA GLU A 149 -1.59 -9.47 2.41
C GLU A 149 -1.24 -8.93 1.02
N ALA A 150 -0.99 -7.63 0.94
CA ALA A 150 -0.60 -6.92 -0.27
C ALA A 150 0.37 -5.79 0.04
N THR A 151 1.05 -5.28 -0.98
CA THR A 151 2.04 -4.20 -0.91
C THR A 151 3.32 -4.57 -0.17
N TYR A 152 4.30 -3.69 -0.27
CA TYR A 152 5.60 -3.79 0.42
C TYR A 152 5.68 -2.87 1.65
N LEU A 153 4.57 -2.23 2.00
CA LEU A 153 4.49 -1.30 3.12
C LEU A 153 4.01 -2.07 4.36
N THR A 154 4.89 -2.23 5.34
CA THR A 154 4.61 -2.98 6.56
C THR A 154 4.42 -2.04 7.74
N TRP A 155 3.56 -2.43 8.68
CA TRP A 155 3.31 -1.72 9.90
C TRP A 155 4.00 -2.39 11.08
N TRP A 156 4.73 -1.56 11.85
CA TRP A 156 5.48 -1.99 13.03
C TRP A 156 5.02 -1.18 14.22
N GLY A 157 4.45 -1.85 15.23
CA GLY A 157 3.94 -1.25 16.46
C GLY A 157 4.97 -1.36 17.58
N PHE A 158 5.14 -0.26 18.31
CA PHE A 158 6.06 -0.12 19.43
C PHE A 158 5.32 0.14 20.74
N GLU A 159 4.06 -0.34 20.86
CA GLU A 159 3.24 -0.16 22.05
C GLU A 159 3.91 -0.78 23.28
N GLY A 160 4.56 -1.93 23.11
CA GLY A 160 5.29 -2.66 24.15
C GLY A 160 6.70 -2.16 24.43
N VAL A 161 7.15 -1.08 23.77
CA VAL A 161 8.52 -0.56 23.86
C VAL A 161 8.53 0.84 24.49
N ASP A 162 9.34 1.06 25.51
CA ASP A 162 9.52 2.38 26.10
C ASP A 162 10.49 3.23 25.26
N LEU A 163 9.95 4.04 24.40
CA LEU A 163 10.69 5.01 23.58
C LEU A 163 10.78 6.40 24.24
N GLY A 164 10.34 6.53 25.47
CA GLY A 164 10.23 7.81 26.17
C GLY A 164 9.25 8.75 25.46
N ARG A 165 9.71 9.96 25.14
CA ARG A 165 8.91 10.97 24.41
C ARG A 165 9.17 10.99 22.90
N ARG A 166 9.95 10.06 22.39
CA ARG A 166 10.35 10.01 20.97
C ARG A 166 9.37 9.15 20.18
N SER A 167 9.17 9.52 18.93
CA SER A 167 8.41 8.70 18.02
C SER A 167 9.21 7.48 17.52
N PRO A 168 8.57 6.38 17.13
CA PRO A 168 9.25 5.22 16.57
C PRO A 168 10.15 5.58 15.37
N SER A 169 9.67 6.40 14.44
CA SER A 169 10.45 6.79 13.26
C SER A 169 11.70 7.59 13.61
N ALA A 170 11.65 8.43 14.67
CA ALA A 170 12.81 9.17 15.15
C ALA A 170 13.86 8.23 15.77
N VAL A 171 13.43 7.28 16.63
CA VAL A 171 14.31 6.29 17.23
C VAL A 171 14.94 5.39 16.17
N LEU A 172 14.12 4.88 15.24
CA LEU A 172 14.59 4.04 14.14
C LEU A 172 15.66 4.73 13.28
N ARG A 173 15.46 6.01 12.97
CA ARG A 173 16.43 6.77 12.18
C ARG A 173 17.74 6.98 12.95
N ASP A 174 17.65 7.41 14.21
CA ASP A 174 18.80 7.90 14.97
C ASP A 174 19.64 6.74 15.55
N GLU A 175 19.02 5.62 15.92
CA GLU A 175 19.69 4.49 16.57
C GLU A 175 19.87 3.27 15.66
N ALA A 176 18.90 2.99 14.77
CA ALA A 176 18.96 1.85 13.86
C ALA A 176 19.39 2.22 12.42
N GLY A 177 19.49 3.52 12.09
CA GLY A 177 19.77 3.97 10.72
C GLY A 177 18.65 3.63 9.73
N VAL A 178 17.43 3.46 10.19
CA VAL A 178 16.26 3.06 9.39
C VAL A 178 15.35 4.25 9.16
N ALA A 179 15.17 4.64 7.90
CA ALA A 179 14.20 5.65 7.52
C ALA A 179 12.80 5.01 7.41
N ALA A 180 11.90 5.41 8.29
CA ALA A 180 10.51 4.95 8.33
C ALA A 180 9.54 6.12 8.21
N ASN A 181 8.32 5.86 7.71
CA ASN A 181 7.26 6.84 7.78
C ASN A 181 6.69 6.89 9.20
N GLU A 182 6.44 8.11 9.67
CA GLU A 182 5.84 8.38 10.97
C GLU A 182 4.38 7.96 10.98
N GLY A 183 4.00 7.10 11.92
CA GLY A 183 2.62 6.62 12.04
C GLY A 183 1.63 7.74 12.33
N LEU A 184 2.02 8.72 13.17
CA LEU A 184 1.17 9.87 13.51
C LEU A 184 0.69 10.65 12.27
N THR A 185 1.49 10.72 11.20
CA THR A 185 1.07 11.38 9.95
C THR A 185 0.00 10.63 9.19
N LEU A 186 -0.27 9.39 9.56
CA LEU A 186 -1.25 8.50 8.93
C LEU A 186 -2.51 8.32 9.79
N GLY A 187 -2.50 8.86 11.01
CA GLY A 187 -3.64 8.87 11.93
C GLY A 187 -3.19 9.05 13.38
N ALA A 188 -3.98 9.77 14.18
CA ALA A 188 -3.64 10.09 15.57
C ALA A 188 -3.41 8.83 16.44
N ASP A 189 -4.14 7.76 16.17
CA ASP A 189 -4.04 6.50 16.90
C ASP A 189 -2.74 5.72 16.60
N TYR A 190 -2.00 6.13 15.57
CA TYR A 190 -0.77 5.45 15.14
C TYR A 190 0.51 6.14 15.64
N TYR A 191 0.44 6.93 16.71
CA TYR A 191 1.60 7.68 17.23
C TYR A 191 2.76 6.77 17.70
N LYS A 192 2.48 5.50 18.05
CA LYS A 192 3.49 4.47 18.38
C LYS A 192 3.77 3.49 17.24
N TRP A 193 3.43 3.84 16.04
CA TRP A 193 3.62 3.00 14.87
C TRP A 193 4.57 3.63 13.87
N ALA A 194 5.27 2.77 13.12
CA ALA A 194 6.09 3.18 11.99
C ALA A 194 5.74 2.34 10.76
N ARG A 195 5.74 2.95 9.58
CA ARG A 195 5.55 2.25 8.32
C ARG A 195 6.89 2.06 7.64
N ILE A 196 7.26 0.82 7.40
CA ILE A 196 8.56 0.44 6.81
C ILE A 196 8.34 -0.24 5.46
N ASN A 197 9.13 0.16 4.46
CA ASN A 197 9.13 -0.42 3.12
C ASN A 197 10.09 -1.61 3.07
N LEU A 198 9.60 -2.79 2.69
CA LEU A 198 10.39 -4.01 2.53
C LEU A 198 10.67 -4.39 1.07
N ALA A 199 10.33 -3.54 0.08
CA ALA A 199 10.77 -3.72 -1.31
C ALA A 199 12.24 -3.27 -1.46
N CYS A 200 13.14 -4.02 -0.87
CA CYS A 200 14.57 -3.75 -0.87
C CYS A 200 15.37 -5.06 -1.05
N ALA A 201 16.68 -4.96 -1.25
CA ALA A 201 17.53 -6.14 -1.31
C ALA A 201 17.48 -6.92 0.03
N PRO A 202 17.61 -8.26 0.01
CA PRO A 202 17.47 -9.08 1.22
C PRO A 202 18.46 -8.75 2.35
N ASP A 203 19.66 -8.30 2.01
CA ASP A 203 20.66 -7.85 2.99
C ASP A 203 20.23 -6.53 3.66
N VAL A 204 19.50 -5.67 2.94
CA VAL A 204 18.92 -4.44 3.51
C VAL A 204 17.80 -4.79 4.48
N ALA A 205 16.89 -5.68 4.09
CA ALA A 205 15.81 -6.14 4.98
C ALA A 205 16.37 -6.75 6.27
N ARG A 206 17.46 -7.55 6.16
CA ARG A 206 18.16 -8.10 7.34
C ARG A 206 18.74 -7.00 8.21
N ARG A 207 19.44 -6.02 7.62
CA ARG A 207 20.00 -4.89 8.39
C ARG A 207 18.92 -4.06 9.07
N ILE A 208 17.77 -3.87 8.42
CA ILE A 208 16.63 -3.17 9.04
C ILE A 208 16.20 -3.90 10.32
N VAL A 209 15.88 -5.19 10.26
CA VAL A 209 15.39 -5.92 11.42
C VAL A 209 16.46 -6.10 12.49
N ASP A 210 17.72 -6.30 12.11
CA ASP A 210 18.85 -6.41 13.06
C ASP A 210 19.07 -5.09 13.79
N GLY A 211 19.02 -3.95 13.08
CA GLY A 211 19.14 -2.62 13.68
C GLY A 211 18.00 -2.32 14.64
N VAL A 212 16.78 -2.73 14.29
CA VAL A 212 15.62 -2.55 15.18
C VAL A 212 15.75 -3.42 16.44
N LEU A 213 16.15 -4.68 16.33
CA LEU A 213 16.36 -5.57 17.47
C LEU A 213 17.55 -5.17 18.36
N ALA A 214 18.44 -4.32 17.86
CA ALA A 214 19.58 -3.78 18.62
C ALA A 214 19.27 -2.49 19.38
N LEU A 215 18.05 -1.94 19.28
CA LEU A 215 17.64 -0.74 20.00
C LEU A 215 17.85 -0.90 21.51
N ASP A 216 18.37 0.13 22.17
CA ASP A 216 18.61 0.10 23.62
C ASP A 216 17.33 -0.10 24.42
N ALA A 217 16.19 0.41 23.93
CA ALA A 217 14.87 0.23 24.52
C ALA A 217 14.35 -1.23 24.50
N LEU A 218 15.01 -2.14 23.78
CA LEU A 218 14.68 -3.57 23.70
C LEU A 218 15.65 -4.45 24.52
N ARG A 219 16.68 -3.86 25.17
CA ARG A 219 17.66 -4.55 26.00
C ARG A 219 17.27 -4.50 27.47
#